data_a3e935350e9742337daf8b577c6b041a
#
_entry.id   a3e935350e9742337daf8b577c6b041a
#
_cell.length_a   1.000
_cell.length_b   1.000
_cell.length_c   1.000
_cell.angle_alpha   90.00
_cell.angle_beta   90.00
_cell.angle_gamma   90.00
#
_symmetry.space_group_name_H-M   'P 1'
#
loop_
_entity.id
_entity.type
_entity.pdbx_description
1 polymer ?
#
loop_
_entity_poly.entity_id
_entity_poly.type
_entity_poly.pdbx_seq_one_letter_code
_entity_poly.pdbx_strand_id
1 'polypeptide(L)'
;EPRALEKLNGLKNITLKMYDVEAAGNGFHTKGYIFKKEEIYRIIIGSSNMTSAALTINKEWNTKLISTENGEVAEEIVEEFHNLWNSEYALSYDDFYEIYRERYNIIKHQREIAKSEEIPSLEKYRLKPNSMQERFIANLRKILEQGEERALLISATGTGKTFASAFAMRELGFKRVLFLVHRVTLAKQAKKSFEKVFGKKVTMGVVGAGFYEYEKEYVFATVETLNRDTHLFQYQPDAFDCIILDEAHHSSNNIYTKVINYFKPKLFLGMTATPDKRDDNQQGKNIYEIFHYQIAYEIRLQQAMEEDFLCPFHYFGISEIVSLDDKMLQATKLTDAAFNQLTSDERVRHIIEQSEYYGYSGNRVKGLIFCSRVKECEELSKKFNELGYRTVALSGNDNEDKRQEAFERLAMDEADATEEMQPLDYIFSRDILNEGVDIVEVNQVIMLRPTQSPIVFIQQLGRG
;
A
#
# COMPACT_ATOMS: atom_id res chain seq x y z
N GLU A 1 -19.59 18.18 4.95
CA GLU A 1 -19.48 18.74 6.30
C GLU A 1 -20.87 19.14 6.80
N PRO A 2 -21.36 18.72 8.01
CA PRO A 2 -22.72 18.95 8.46
C PRO A 2 -23.16 20.42 8.38
N ARG A 3 -22.32 21.34 8.84
CA ARG A 3 -22.62 22.80 8.78
C ARG A 3 -22.84 23.33 7.35
N ALA A 4 -22.22 22.73 6.35
CA ALA A 4 -22.44 23.14 4.96
C ALA A 4 -23.82 22.67 4.48
N LEU A 5 -24.23 21.45 4.86
CA LEU A 5 -25.56 20.93 4.56
C LEU A 5 -26.66 21.73 5.26
N GLU A 6 -26.48 22.12 6.52
CA GLU A 6 -27.40 23.00 7.25
C GLU A 6 -27.58 24.35 6.53
N LYS A 7 -26.48 24.97 6.10
CA LYS A 7 -26.53 26.23 5.37
C LYS A 7 -27.25 26.08 4.04
N LEU A 8 -27.01 24.98 3.31
CA LEU A 8 -27.71 24.72 2.03
C LEU A 8 -29.18 24.45 2.25
N ASN A 9 -29.54 23.65 3.25
CA ASN A 9 -30.94 23.38 3.58
C ASN A 9 -31.72 24.62 4.07
N GLY A 10 -31.00 25.59 4.66
CA GLY A 10 -31.60 26.88 5.04
C GLY A 10 -31.94 27.80 3.87
N LEU A 11 -31.56 27.49 2.63
CA LEU A 11 -31.86 28.28 1.45
C LEU A 11 -33.21 27.84 0.84
N LYS A 12 -34.14 28.77 0.69
CA LYS A 12 -35.52 28.48 0.23
C LYS A 12 -35.64 27.86 -1.16
N ASN A 13 -34.59 27.94 -1.97
CA ASN A 13 -34.54 27.48 -3.35
C ASN A 13 -33.65 26.24 -3.55
N ILE A 14 -33.26 25.57 -2.49
CA ILE A 14 -32.45 24.35 -2.54
C ILE A 14 -33.20 23.20 -1.87
N THR A 15 -33.21 22.07 -2.51
CA THR A 15 -33.65 20.79 -1.94
C THR A 15 -32.48 19.83 -1.91
N LEU A 16 -32.27 19.18 -0.79
CA LEU A 16 -31.18 18.22 -0.59
C LEU A 16 -31.72 16.80 -0.42
N LYS A 17 -31.10 15.86 -1.10
CA LYS A 17 -31.32 14.43 -0.89
C LYS A 17 -29.99 13.72 -0.80
N MET A 18 -29.92 12.61 -0.09
CA MET A 18 -28.80 11.72 -0.03
C MET A 18 -29.20 10.34 -0.55
N TYR A 19 -28.42 9.80 -1.47
CA TYR A 19 -28.64 8.45 -1.97
C TYR A 19 -27.99 7.44 -1.03
N ASP A 20 -28.79 6.51 -0.49
CA ASP A 20 -28.32 5.46 0.41
C ASP A 20 -27.78 4.28 -0.40
N VAL A 21 -26.46 4.29 -0.62
CA VAL A 21 -25.74 3.24 -1.38
C VAL A 21 -25.72 1.90 -0.65
N GLU A 22 -25.80 1.91 0.70
CA GLU A 22 -25.80 0.67 1.50
C GLU A 22 -27.15 -0.06 1.32
N ALA A 23 -28.25 0.67 1.37
CA ALA A 23 -29.58 0.10 1.15
C ALA A 23 -29.84 -0.28 -0.30
N ALA A 24 -29.33 0.51 -1.26
CA ALA A 24 -29.46 0.25 -2.69
C ALA A 24 -28.64 -0.94 -3.19
N GLY A 25 -27.59 -1.32 -2.48
CA GLY A 25 -26.65 -2.39 -2.88
C GLY A 25 -25.77 -2.05 -4.10
N ASN A 26 -25.85 -0.82 -4.61
CA ASN A 26 -25.12 -0.33 -5.77
C ASN A 26 -24.34 0.94 -5.41
N GLY A 27 -23.08 1.02 -5.88
CA GLY A 27 -22.27 2.21 -5.70
C GLY A 27 -22.81 3.42 -6.45
N PHE A 28 -22.82 4.61 -5.82
CA PHE A 28 -23.18 5.87 -6.46
C PHE A 28 -21.93 6.77 -6.57
N HIS A 29 -21.41 6.93 -7.78
CA HIS A 29 -20.19 7.72 -8.01
C HIS A 29 -20.33 8.74 -9.16
N THR A 30 -21.55 9.10 -9.51
CA THR A 30 -21.85 10.04 -10.59
C THR A 30 -21.56 11.48 -10.16
N LYS A 31 -20.86 12.23 -11.00
CA LYS A 31 -20.60 13.66 -10.84
C LYS A 31 -21.11 14.38 -12.05
N GLY A 32 -22.24 15.05 -11.88
CA GLY A 32 -22.90 15.77 -12.95
C GLY A 32 -23.57 17.05 -12.47
N TYR A 33 -23.61 18.04 -13.33
CA TYR A 33 -24.27 19.31 -13.09
C TYR A 33 -25.22 19.54 -14.25
N ILE A 34 -26.53 19.72 -13.98
CA ILE A 34 -27.56 19.95 -14.95
C ILE A 34 -28.13 21.36 -14.73
N PHE A 35 -27.96 22.24 -15.69
CA PHE A 35 -28.48 23.59 -15.68
C PHE A 35 -29.54 23.70 -16.76
N LYS A 36 -30.76 24.13 -16.40
CA LYS A 36 -31.85 24.43 -17.34
C LYS A 36 -32.10 25.93 -17.36
N LYS A 37 -32.13 26.51 -18.56
CA LYS A 37 -32.61 27.87 -18.79
C LYS A 37 -33.47 27.87 -20.04
N GLU A 38 -34.77 28.18 -19.87
CA GLU A 38 -35.76 28.07 -20.94
C GLU A 38 -35.79 26.64 -21.51
N GLU A 39 -35.62 26.45 -22.81
CA GLU A 39 -35.59 25.16 -23.50
C GLU A 39 -34.18 24.56 -23.63
N ILE A 40 -33.17 25.20 -23.02
CA ILE A 40 -31.76 24.78 -23.17
C ILE A 40 -31.25 24.15 -21.89
N TYR A 41 -30.74 22.92 -22.02
CA TYR A 41 -29.95 22.24 -21.00
C TYR A 41 -28.46 22.47 -21.24
N ARG A 42 -27.74 22.72 -20.15
CA ARG A 42 -26.27 22.69 -20.08
C ARG A 42 -25.87 21.64 -19.03
N ILE A 43 -25.31 20.56 -19.50
CA ILE A 43 -24.96 19.42 -18.67
C ILE A 43 -23.41 19.31 -18.62
N ILE A 44 -22.86 19.20 -17.45
CA ILE A 44 -21.41 18.97 -17.23
C ILE A 44 -21.27 17.64 -16.51
N ILE A 45 -20.57 16.70 -17.11
CA ILE A 45 -20.27 15.38 -16.53
C ILE A 45 -18.76 15.20 -16.54
N GLY A 46 -18.19 14.73 -15.44
CA GLY A 46 -16.76 14.51 -15.36
C GLY A 46 -16.28 14.05 -13.99
N SER A 47 -15.00 14.27 -13.71
CA SER A 47 -14.36 13.88 -12.47
C SER A 47 -14.52 14.91 -11.34
N SER A 48 -14.95 16.14 -11.64
CA SER A 48 -14.99 17.26 -10.69
C SER A 48 -15.99 17.07 -9.57
N ASN A 49 -15.51 17.03 -8.34
CA ASN A 49 -16.35 17.20 -7.15
C ASN A 49 -16.70 18.67 -6.91
N MET A 50 -17.79 18.94 -6.18
CA MET A 50 -18.16 20.30 -5.77
C MET A 50 -17.30 20.76 -4.58
N THR A 51 -15.99 20.82 -4.78
CA THR A 51 -15.02 21.30 -3.80
C THR A 51 -14.24 22.49 -4.35
N SER A 52 -13.76 23.38 -3.51
CA SER A 52 -12.96 24.53 -3.93
C SER A 52 -11.74 24.08 -4.75
N ALA A 53 -11.04 23.04 -4.30
CA ALA A 53 -9.87 22.51 -5.00
C ALA A 53 -10.23 21.96 -6.39
N ALA A 54 -11.29 21.16 -6.53
CA ALA A 54 -11.71 20.60 -7.82
C ALA A 54 -12.20 21.68 -8.78
N LEU A 55 -12.75 22.77 -8.28
CA LEU A 55 -13.29 23.87 -9.11
C LEU A 55 -12.23 24.93 -9.49
N THR A 56 -11.10 25.01 -8.75
CA THR A 56 -10.16 26.13 -8.91
C THR A 56 -8.69 25.69 -9.07
N ILE A 57 -8.29 24.55 -8.54
CA ILE A 57 -6.88 24.12 -8.43
C ILE A 57 -6.61 22.84 -9.22
N ASN A 58 -7.47 21.82 -9.05
CA ASN A 58 -7.26 20.52 -9.66
C ASN A 58 -7.48 20.54 -11.18
N LYS A 59 -6.71 19.75 -11.91
CA LYS A 59 -6.95 19.48 -13.32
C LYS A 59 -8.01 18.39 -13.42
N GLU A 60 -9.21 18.78 -13.82
CA GLU A 60 -10.37 17.89 -13.92
C GLU A 60 -10.83 17.78 -15.38
N TRP A 61 -11.20 16.58 -15.79
CA TRP A 61 -11.79 16.35 -17.11
C TRP A 61 -13.30 16.41 -17.02
N ASN A 62 -13.89 17.42 -17.67
CA ASN A 62 -15.34 17.60 -17.73
C ASN A 62 -15.80 17.75 -19.17
N THR A 63 -16.81 16.97 -19.53
CA THR A 63 -17.51 17.12 -20.80
C THR A 63 -18.69 18.04 -20.60
N LYS A 64 -18.80 19.09 -21.42
CA LYS A 64 -19.94 20.00 -21.44
C LYS A 64 -20.81 19.69 -22.64
N LEU A 65 -22.05 19.30 -22.39
CA LEU A 65 -23.10 19.13 -23.38
C LEU A 65 -24.02 20.33 -23.35
N ILE A 66 -24.40 20.87 -24.52
CA ILE A 66 -25.46 21.84 -24.67
C ILE A 66 -26.51 21.23 -25.60
N SER A 67 -27.72 21.11 -25.14
CA SER A 67 -28.82 20.48 -25.87
C SER A 67 -30.11 21.21 -25.64
N THR A 68 -31.06 21.01 -26.52
CA THR A 68 -32.48 21.39 -26.30
C THR A 68 -33.15 20.31 -25.44
N GLU A 69 -34.35 20.63 -24.93
CA GLU A 69 -35.14 19.70 -24.10
C GLU A 69 -35.45 18.37 -24.80
N ASN A 70 -35.56 18.39 -26.14
CA ASN A 70 -35.84 17.21 -26.97
C ASN A 70 -34.54 16.52 -27.51
N GLY A 71 -33.38 16.86 -27.01
CA GLY A 71 -32.12 16.21 -27.40
C GLY A 71 -31.94 14.87 -26.71
N GLU A 72 -31.85 13.78 -27.45
CA GLU A 72 -31.81 12.39 -26.98
C GLU A 72 -30.87 12.16 -25.76
N VAL A 73 -29.62 12.63 -25.83
CA VAL A 73 -28.64 12.47 -24.72
C VAL A 73 -29.02 13.32 -23.50
N ALA A 74 -29.61 14.52 -23.69
CA ALA A 74 -30.00 15.34 -22.55
C ALA A 74 -31.26 14.76 -21.88
N GLU A 75 -32.19 14.20 -22.66
CA GLU A 75 -33.39 13.53 -22.17
C GLU A 75 -32.99 12.29 -21.30
N GLU A 76 -32.10 11.41 -21.78
CA GLU A 76 -31.60 10.26 -21.03
C GLU A 76 -30.97 10.66 -19.70
N ILE A 77 -30.08 11.67 -19.71
CA ILE A 77 -29.41 12.14 -18.49
C ILE A 77 -30.38 12.73 -17.47
N VAL A 78 -31.38 13.51 -17.96
CA VAL A 78 -32.38 14.13 -17.10
C VAL A 78 -33.34 13.06 -16.54
N GLU A 79 -33.71 12.07 -17.35
CA GLU A 79 -34.54 10.95 -16.91
C GLU A 79 -33.81 10.13 -15.84
N GLU A 80 -32.53 9.80 -16.04
CA GLU A 80 -31.70 9.09 -15.05
C GLU A 80 -31.60 9.89 -13.74
N PHE A 81 -31.39 11.22 -13.82
CA PHE A 81 -31.41 12.08 -12.65
C PHE A 81 -32.76 11.99 -11.91
N HIS A 82 -33.87 12.03 -12.63
CA HIS A 82 -35.20 11.93 -12.01
C HIS A 82 -35.44 10.55 -11.39
N ASN A 83 -34.98 9.49 -12.03
CA ASN A 83 -35.09 8.14 -11.50
C ASN A 83 -34.31 8.00 -10.18
N LEU A 84 -33.09 8.51 -10.13
CA LEU A 84 -32.28 8.53 -8.89
C LEU A 84 -32.91 9.43 -7.83
N TRP A 85 -33.39 10.62 -8.20
CA TRP A 85 -33.96 11.59 -7.27
C TRP A 85 -35.26 11.10 -6.63
N ASN A 86 -36.07 10.33 -7.36
CA ASN A 86 -37.34 9.82 -6.91
C ASN A 86 -37.30 8.39 -6.41
N SER A 87 -36.12 7.78 -6.38
CA SER A 87 -35.96 6.41 -5.86
C SER A 87 -36.24 6.37 -4.37
N GLU A 88 -36.62 5.18 -3.88
CA GLU A 88 -36.81 4.92 -2.46
C GLU A 88 -35.52 5.06 -1.63
N TYR A 89 -34.34 5.00 -2.30
CA TYR A 89 -33.02 5.17 -1.69
C TYR A 89 -32.57 6.64 -1.60
N ALA A 90 -33.35 7.58 -2.19
CA ALA A 90 -33.03 9.02 -2.15
C ALA A 90 -33.67 9.68 -0.92
N LEU A 91 -33.02 9.54 0.23
CA LEU A 91 -33.50 10.05 1.51
C LEU A 91 -33.59 11.59 1.53
N SER A 92 -34.63 12.12 2.15
CA SER A 92 -34.79 13.56 2.36
C SER A 92 -33.79 14.08 3.38
N TYR A 93 -33.59 15.41 3.43
CA TYR A 93 -32.69 16.02 4.42
C TYR A 93 -33.04 15.61 5.85
N ASP A 94 -34.32 15.60 6.19
CA ASP A 94 -34.79 15.29 7.54
C ASP A 94 -34.54 13.82 7.90
N ASP A 95 -34.57 12.92 6.91
CA ASP A 95 -34.37 11.48 7.14
C ASP A 95 -32.88 11.12 7.30
N PHE A 96 -31.97 11.78 6.59
CA PHE A 96 -30.56 11.38 6.60
C PHE A 96 -29.67 12.23 7.51
N TYR A 97 -30.04 13.49 7.80
CA TYR A 97 -29.11 14.48 8.36
C TYR A 97 -28.55 14.09 9.74
N GLU A 98 -29.42 13.62 10.63
CA GLU A 98 -29.00 13.23 11.99
C GLU A 98 -28.02 12.06 11.96
N ILE A 99 -28.31 11.02 11.15
CA ILE A 99 -27.45 9.85 10.98
C ILE A 99 -26.08 10.26 10.39
N TYR A 100 -26.11 11.14 9.38
CA TYR A 100 -24.90 11.67 8.74
C TYR A 100 -24.06 12.49 9.74
N ARG A 101 -24.70 13.35 10.54
CA ARG A 101 -24.04 14.20 11.54
C ARG A 101 -23.37 13.34 12.62
N GLU A 102 -24.04 12.31 13.10
CA GLU A 102 -23.48 11.37 14.07
C GLU A 102 -22.27 10.63 13.49
N ARG A 103 -22.40 10.05 12.30
CA ARG A 103 -21.27 9.37 11.62
C ARG A 103 -20.10 10.33 11.38
N TYR A 104 -20.36 11.55 10.93
CA TYR A 104 -19.32 12.56 10.72
C TYR A 104 -18.60 12.91 12.00
N ASN A 105 -19.32 13.11 13.10
CA ASN A 105 -18.75 13.44 14.40
C ASN A 105 -17.90 12.28 14.95
N ILE A 106 -18.34 11.05 14.78
CA ILE A 106 -17.55 9.86 15.13
C ILE A 106 -16.24 9.83 14.34
N ILE A 107 -16.30 9.98 13.03
CA ILE A 107 -15.11 9.97 12.16
C ILE A 107 -14.18 11.16 12.50
N LYS A 108 -14.76 12.34 12.73
CA LYS A 108 -14.00 13.53 13.11
C LYS A 108 -13.30 13.32 14.45
N HIS A 109 -14.02 12.81 15.45
CA HIS A 109 -13.47 12.52 16.75
C HIS A 109 -12.37 11.45 16.70
N GLN A 110 -12.54 10.41 15.89
CA GLN A 110 -11.50 9.41 15.62
C GLN A 110 -10.25 10.03 14.99
N ARG A 111 -10.43 10.98 14.05
CA ARG A 111 -9.30 11.72 13.45
C ARG A 111 -8.63 12.68 14.41
N GLU A 112 -9.38 13.31 15.30
CA GLU A 112 -8.86 14.20 16.35
C GLU A 112 -8.08 13.40 17.41
N ILE A 113 -8.58 12.21 17.79
CA ILE A 113 -7.86 11.27 18.68
C ILE A 113 -6.57 10.80 18.01
N ALA A 114 -6.59 10.48 16.72
CA ALA A 114 -5.41 10.08 15.96
C ALA A 114 -4.37 11.20 15.80
N LYS A 115 -4.78 12.47 15.91
CA LYS A 115 -3.90 13.64 15.84
C LYS A 115 -3.43 14.14 17.22
N SER A 116 -4.12 13.77 18.30
CA SER A 116 -3.71 14.17 19.64
C SER A 116 -2.61 13.24 20.14
N GLU A 117 -1.45 13.76 20.48
CA GLU A 117 -0.33 13.03 21.11
C GLU A 117 -0.67 12.48 22.51
N GLU A 118 -1.76 12.86 23.12
CA GLU A 118 -2.30 12.23 24.32
C GLU A 118 -3.07 10.95 23.93
N ILE A 119 -2.35 9.87 23.77
CA ILE A 119 -2.91 8.51 23.68
C ILE A 119 -3.49 8.17 25.07
N PRO A 120 -4.83 8.17 25.25
CA PRO A 120 -5.41 7.60 26.46
C PRO A 120 -4.99 6.13 26.49
N SER A 121 -4.47 5.64 27.59
CA SER A 121 -3.84 4.35 27.81
C SER A 121 -4.30 3.26 26.81
N LEU A 122 -3.36 2.75 26.04
CA LEU A 122 -3.50 1.73 24.98
C LEU A 122 -4.28 0.46 25.38
N GLU A 123 -4.64 0.30 26.64
CA GLU A 123 -5.43 -0.83 27.16
C GLU A 123 -6.90 -0.83 26.68
N LYS A 124 -7.46 0.30 26.21
CA LYS A 124 -8.85 0.38 25.73
C LYS A 124 -9.01 0.14 24.22
N TYR A 125 -7.97 0.26 23.42
CA TYR A 125 -8.03 0.05 21.97
C TYR A 125 -7.36 -1.27 21.59
N ARG A 126 -8.06 -2.37 21.73
CA ARG A 126 -7.65 -3.61 21.05
C ARG A 126 -7.80 -3.38 19.54
N LEU A 127 -6.67 -3.45 18.83
CA LEU A 127 -6.69 -3.55 17.38
C LEU A 127 -7.59 -4.73 16.98
N LYS A 128 -8.58 -4.45 16.13
CA LYS A 128 -9.48 -5.46 15.57
C LYS A 128 -9.04 -5.80 14.15
N PRO A 129 -9.18 -7.05 13.73
CA PRO A 129 -8.97 -7.42 12.35
C PRO A 129 -9.98 -6.70 11.44
N ASN A 130 -9.56 -6.33 10.23
CA ASN A 130 -10.47 -5.86 9.18
C ASN A 130 -11.19 -7.03 8.50
N SER A 131 -12.12 -6.75 7.59
CA SER A 131 -12.93 -7.76 6.92
C SER A 131 -12.11 -8.81 6.14
N MET A 132 -11.01 -8.40 5.49
CA MET A 132 -10.06 -9.31 4.83
C MET A 132 -9.39 -10.25 5.83
N GLN A 133 -8.92 -9.69 6.93
CA GLN A 133 -8.22 -10.45 7.98
C GLN A 133 -9.17 -11.42 8.69
N GLU A 134 -10.42 -11.03 8.91
CA GLU A 134 -11.46 -11.93 9.47
C GLU A 134 -11.74 -13.11 8.55
N ARG A 135 -11.91 -12.87 7.24
CA ARG A 135 -12.10 -13.93 6.23
C ARG A 135 -10.89 -14.87 6.18
N PHE A 136 -9.69 -14.31 6.18
CA PHE A 136 -8.44 -15.08 6.23
C PHE A 136 -8.39 -16.00 7.46
N ILE A 137 -8.65 -15.46 8.65
CA ILE A 137 -8.63 -16.25 9.92
C ILE A 137 -9.68 -17.36 9.90
N ALA A 138 -10.88 -17.07 9.42
CA ALA A 138 -11.97 -18.05 9.32
C ALA A 138 -11.60 -19.20 8.38
N ASN A 139 -11.00 -18.91 7.23
CA ASN A 139 -10.58 -19.94 6.28
C ASN A 139 -9.37 -20.72 6.79
N LEU A 140 -8.41 -20.06 7.42
CA LEU A 140 -7.25 -20.72 8.02
C LEU A 140 -7.67 -21.72 9.10
N ARG A 141 -8.70 -21.37 9.91
CA ARG A 141 -9.29 -22.27 10.90
C ARG A 141 -9.87 -23.53 10.25
N LYS A 142 -10.62 -23.37 9.15
CA LYS A 142 -11.19 -24.52 8.40
C LYS A 142 -10.11 -25.44 7.84
N ILE A 143 -9.02 -24.88 7.30
CA ILE A 143 -7.87 -25.64 6.79
C ILE A 143 -7.26 -26.49 7.91
N LEU A 144 -7.05 -25.90 9.09
CA LEU A 144 -6.54 -26.63 10.26
C LEU A 144 -7.51 -27.71 10.77
N GLU A 145 -8.81 -27.45 10.78
CA GLU A 145 -9.84 -28.42 11.14
C GLU A 145 -9.90 -29.62 10.18
N GLN A 146 -9.48 -29.43 8.92
CA GLN A 146 -9.33 -30.50 7.93
C GLN A 146 -8.05 -31.33 8.11
N GLY A 147 -7.20 -30.95 9.06
CA GLY A 147 -5.94 -31.64 9.34
C GLY A 147 -4.78 -31.22 8.43
N GLU A 148 -4.93 -30.14 7.67
CA GLU A 148 -3.88 -29.63 6.81
C GLU A 148 -2.86 -28.81 7.63
N GLU A 149 -1.58 -29.04 7.37
CA GLU A 149 -0.47 -28.43 8.09
C GLU A 149 0.17 -27.26 7.32
N ARG A 150 -0.35 -26.92 6.15
CA ARG A 150 0.19 -25.87 5.28
C ARG A 150 -0.91 -24.98 4.76
N ALA A 151 -0.66 -23.68 4.70
CA ALA A 151 -1.59 -22.71 4.14
C ALA A 151 -0.86 -21.52 3.52
N LEU A 152 -1.48 -20.88 2.53
CA LEU A 152 -0.93 -19.74 1.81
C LEU A 152 -1.89 -18.54 1.93
N LEU A 153 -1.34 -17.38 2.31
CA LEU A 153 -1.98 -16.08 2.22
C LEU A 153 -1.39 -15.34 1.02
N ILE A 154 -2.18 -15.15 -0.01
CA ILE A 154 -1.82 -14.31 -1.17
C ILE A 154 -2.50 -12.96 -0.99
N SER A 155 -1.70 -11.91 -0.79
CA SER A 155 -2.28 -10.60 -0.51
C SER A 155 -1.35 -9.50 -1.02
N ALA A 156 -1.91 -8.52 -1.74
CA ALA A 156 -1.16 -7.42 -2.31
C ALA A 156 -0.31 -6.69 -1.25
N THR A 157 0.75 -6.02 -1.68
CA THR A 157 1.57 -5.19 -0.79
C THR A 157 0.71 -4.06 -0.21
N GLY A 158 0.91 -3.71 1.06
CA GLY A 158 0.14 -2.64 1.72
C GLY A 158 -1.20 -3.08 2.34
N THR A 159 -1.71 -4.28 2.06
CA THR A 159 -2.99 -4.78 2.62
C THR A 159 -2.92 -5.24 4.09
N GLY A 160 -1.74 -5.19 4.72
CA GLY A 160 -1.55 -5.56 6.12
C GLY A 160 -1.35 -7.06 6.38
N LYS A 161 -0.63 -7.78 5.50
CA LYS A 161 -0.30 -9.23 5.67
C LYS A 161 0.28 -9.57 7.04
N THR A 162 1.22 -8.77 7.52
CA THR A 162 1.88 -8.97 8.83
C THR A 162 0.87 -8.87 9.99
N PHE A 163 -0.04 -7.91 9.93
CA PHE A 163 -1.13 -7.79 10.90
C PHE A 163 -2.12 -8.96 10.80
N ALA A 164 -2.44 -9.39 9.56
CA ALA A 164 -3.30 -10.55 9.33
C ALA A 164 -2.74 -11.80 10.01
N SER A 165 -1.43 -12.05 9.85
CA SER A 165 -0.77 -13.19 10.52
C SER A 165 -0.74 -13.03 12.04
N ALA A 166 -0.49 -11.82 12.57
CA ALA A 166 -0.51 -11.57 14.01
C ALA A 166 -1.90 -11.82 14.61
N PHE A 167 -2.96 -11.34 13.97
CA PHE A 167 -4.34 -11.62 14.39
C PHE A 167 -4.67 -13.10 14.31
N ALA A 168 -4.25 -13.80 13.24
CA ALA A 168 -4.46 -15.23 13.11
C ALA A 168 -3.78 -16.02 14.25
N MET A 169 -2.54 -15.68 14.59
CA MET A 169 -1.83 -16.32 15.71
C MET A 169 -2.56 -16.10 17.02
N ARG A 170 -3.11 -14.91 17.26
CA ARG A 170 -3.87 -14.58 18.45
C ARG A 170 -5.20 -15.34 18.53
N GLU A 171 -5.98 -15.33 17.45
CA GLU A 171 -7.33 -15.92 17.43
C GLU A 171 -7.31 -17.45 17.37
N LEU A 172 -6.26 -18.05 16.82
CA LEU A 172 -6.06 -19.50 16.77
C LEU A 172 -5.29 -20.03 17.97
N GLY A 173 -4.75 -19.17 18.82
CA GLY A 173 -4.15 -19.54 20.09
C GLY A 173 -2.77 -20.20 19.99
N PHE A 174 -2.00 -19.95 18.94
CA PHE A 174 -0.64 -20.46 18.82
C PHE A 174 0.27 -19.86 19.89
N LYS A 175 1.02 -20.70 20.58
CA LYS A 175 1.86 -20.30 21.74
C LYS A 175 3.31 -20.01 21.35
N ARG A 176 3.85 -20.80 20.44
CA ARG A 176 5.22 -20.65 19.96
C ARG A 176 5.22 -20.45 18.45
N VAL A 177 5.71 -19.30 18.00
CA VAL A 177 5.67 -18.89 16.59
C VAL A 177 7.07 -18.49 16.13
N LEU A 178 7.48 -19.00 14.96
CA LEU A 178 8.66 -18.56 14.25
C LEU A 178 8.24 -17.78 13.01
N PHE A 179 8.64 -16.51 12.94
CA PHE A 179 8.41 -15.63 11.79
C PHE A 179 9.71 -15.49 10.99
N LEU A 180 9.70 -15.97 9.76
CA LEU A 180 10.88 -16.02 8.89
C LEU A 180 10.82 -14.97 7.79
N VAL A 181 11.89 -14.20 7.68
CA VAL A 181 12.10 -13.15 6.68
C VAL A 181 13.49 -13.27 6.05
N HIS A 182 13.74 -12.55 4.99
CA HIS A 182 15.05 -12.51 4.34
C HIS A 182 15.99 -11.40 4.87
N ARG A 183 15.46 -10.41 5.62
CA ARG A 183 16.27 -9.30 6.21
C ARG A 183 15.90 -9.06 7.66
N VAL A 184 16.91 -8.69 8.47
CA VAL A 184 16.70 -8.42 9.90
C VAL A 184 15.83 -7.19 10.17
N THR A 185 15.85 -6.20 9.28
CA THR A 185 14.96 -5.02 9.34
C THR A 185 13.50 -5.44 9.32
N LEU A 186 13.15 -6.38 8.43
CA LEU A 186 11.80 -6.95 8.34
C LEU A 186 11.43 -7.75 9.59
N ALA A 187 12.37 -8.50 10.16
CA ALA A 187 12.15 -9.20 11.42
C ALA A 187 11.77 -8.22 12.55
N LYS A 188 12.49 -7.11 12.67
CA LYS A 188 12.19 -6.05 13.65
C LYS A 188 10.85 -5.36 13.40
N GLN A 189 10.51 -5.06 12.13
CA GLN A 189 9.23 -4.46 11.76
C GLN A 189 8.06 -5.41 12.03
N ALA A 190 8.19 -6.69 11.66
CA ALA A 190 7.19 -7.70 11.96
C ALA A 190 6.99 -7.84 13.47
N LYS A 191 8.08 -7.88 14.26
CA LYS A 191 8.01 -7.87 15.72
C LYS A 191 7.21 -6.69 16.26
N LYS A 192 7.50 -5.46 15.81
CA LYS A 192 6.74 -4.24 16.20
C LYS A 192 5.25 -4.36 15.86
N SER A 193 4.89 -4.91 14.70
CA SER A 193 3.50 -5.13 14.31
C SER A 193 2.80 -6.14 15.21
N PHE A 194 3.47 -7.23 15.57
CA PHE A 194 2.97 -8.23 16.51
C PHE A 194 2.82 -7.66 17.93
N GLU A 195 3.78 -6.84 18.39
CA GLU A 195 3.70 -6.17 19.69
C GLU A 195 2.47 -5.25 19.78
N LYS A 196 2.08 -4.58 18.69
CA LYS A 196 0.84 -3.80 18.65
C LYS A 196 -0.42 -4.65 18.81
N VAL A 197 -0.43 -5.89 18.31
CA VAL A 197 -1.58 -6.81 18.41
C VAL A 197 -1.65 -7.54 19.75
N PHE A 198 -0.51 -7.94 20.30
CA PHE A 198 -0.43 -8.75 21.52
C PHE A 198 -0.18 -7.93 22.78
N GLY A 199 0.39 -6.74 22.67
CA GLY A 199 0.89 -5.96 23.81
C GLY A 199 2.00 -6.73 24.53
N LYS A 200 1.96 -6.73 25.86
CA LYS A 200 2.95 -7.42 26.72
C LYS A 200 2.57 -8.88 27.06
N LYS A 201 1.58 -9.46 26.37
CA LYS A 201 1.05 -10.81 26.71
C LYS A 201 1.94 -11.96 26.23
N VAL A 202 2.81 -11.70 25.27
CA VAL A 202 3.69 -12.69 24.64
C VAL A 202 5.10 -12.11 24.60
N THR A 203 6.09 -12.93 24.92
CA THR A 203 7.49 -12.54 24.82
C THR A 203 7.97 -12.68 23.39
N MET A 204 8.61 -11.64 22.86
CA MET A 204 9.03 -11.57 21.46
C MET A 204 10.51 -11.25 21.34
N GLY A 205 11.22 -11.96 20.47
CA GLY A 205 12.66 -11.79 20.24
C GLY A 205 13.08 -11.85 18.80
N VAL A 206 14.29 -11.38 18.51
CA VAL A 206 14.90 -11.39 17.19
C VAL A 206 16.10 -12.32 17.15
N VAL A 207 16.25 -13.09 16.05
CA VAL A 207 17.42 -13.93 15.79
C VAL A 207 18.01 -13.58 14.42
N GLY A 208 19.18 -12.96 14.43
CA GLY A 208 19.91 -12.53 13.24
C GLY A 208 20.65 -11.22 13.44
N ALA A 209 21.71 -10.97 12.66
CA ALA A 209 22.54 -9.76 12.68
C ALA A 209 22.98 -9.32 14.10
N GLY A 210 23.46 -10.26 14.90
CA GLY A 210 23.96 -9.99 16.26
C GLY A 210 22.91 -10.09 17.37
N PHE A 211 21.64 -10.31 17.05
CA PHE A 211 20.57 -10.60 18.00
C PHE A 211 20.35 -12.10 18.08
N TYR A 212 20.30 -12.68 19.31
CA TYR A 212 20.21 -14.13 19.53
C TYR A 212 19.24 -14.47 20.67
N GLU A 213 17.99 -14.02 20.56
CA GLU A 213 16.95 -14.17 21.58
C GLU A 213 16.13 -15.46 21.36
N TYR A 214 16.76 -16.64 21.52
CA TYR A 214 16.19 -17.95 21.20
C TYR A 214 15.03 -18.38 22.10
N GLU A 215 15.01 -17.93 23.37
CA GLU A 215 14.09 -18.41 24.41
C GLU A 215 12.71 -17.76 24.39
N LYS A 216 12.46 -16.88 23.43
CA LYS A 216 11.19 -16.16 23.36
C LYS A 216 10.08 -17.04 22.79
N GLU A 217 8.82 -16.73 23.16
CA GLU A 217 7.65 -17.44 22.64
C GLU A 217 7.48 -17.19 21.13
N TYR A 218 7.63 -15.94 20.72
CA TYR A 218 7.58 -15.54 19.31
C TYR A 218 8.95 -15.06 18.87
N VAL A 219 9.51 -15.74 17.90
CA VAL A 219 10.85 -15.48 17.37
C VAL A 219 10.75 -14.98 15.94
N PHE A 220 11.36 -13.83 15.69
CA PHE A 220 11.46 -13.20 14.37
C PHE A 220 12.89 -13.40 13.87
N ALA A 221 13.08 -14.19 12.82
CA ALA A 221 14.40 -14.60 12.39
C ALA A 221 14.63 -14.41 10.90
N THR A 222 15.91 -14.21 10.52
CA THR A 222 16.27 -14.30 9.11
C THR A 222 16.51 -15.76 8.72
N VAL A 223 16.01 -16.15 7.56
CA VAL A 223 16.21 -17.51 7.02
C VAL A 223 17.69 -17.81 6.87
N GLU A 224 18.50 -16.83 6.45
CA GLU A 224 19.95 -16.99 6.30
C GLU A 224 20.63 -17.35 7.64
N THR A 225 20.22 -16.73 8.74
CA THR A 225 20.75 -17.05 10.06
C THR A 225 20.35 -18.46 10.46
N LEU A 226 19.07 -18.82 10.36
CA LEU A 226 18.61 -20.16 10.74
C LEU A 226 19.08 -21.28 9.79
N ASN A 227 19.51 -20.97 8.57
CA ASN A 227 20.10 -21.95 7.68
C ASN A 227 21.48 -22.48 8.17
N ARG A 228 22.12 -21.80 9.14
CA ARG A 228 23.36 -22.23 9.77
C ARG A 228 23.05 -23.20 10.90
N ASP A 229 23.76 -24.34 10.92
CA ASP A 229 23.55 -25.42 11.91
C ASP A 229 23.67 -24.94 13.36
N THR A 230 24.57 -24.01 13.63
CA THR A 230 24.80 -23.41 14.95
C THR A 230 23.56 -22.67 15.50
N HIS A 231 22.69 -22.15 14.64
CA HIS A 231 21.48 -21.47 15.02
C HIS A 231 20.24 -22.37 14.88
N LEU A 232 20.19 -23.20 13.84
CA LEU A 232 19.07 -24.11 13.58
C LEU A 232 18.90 -25.11 14.73
N PHE A 233 20.00 -25.74 15.16
CA PHE A 233 19.99 -26.76 16.21
C PHE A 233 19.85 -26.21 17.63
N GLN A 234 19.68 -24.90 17.80
CA GLN A 234 19.24 -24.33 19.08
C GLN A 234 17.77 -24.69 19.37
N TYR A 235 17.03 -25.10 18.34
CA TYR A 235 15.64 -25.49 18.46
C TYR A 235 15.46 -26.98 18.17
N GLN A 236 14.53 -27.62 18.87
CA GLN A 236 14.05 -28.94 18.48
C GLN A 236 13.14 -28.83 17.27
N PRO A 237 12.97 -29.90 16.47
CA PRO A 237 12.11 -29.89 15.29
C PRO A 237 10.66 -29.47 15.54
N ASP A 238 10.11 -29.75 16.72
CA ASP A 238 8.76 -29.46 17.18
C ASP A 238 8.68 -28.20 18.08
N ALA A 239 9.72 -27.38 18.10
CA ALA A 239 9.82 -26.22 18.99
C ALA A 239 8.74 -25.16 18.76
N PHE A 240 8.16 -25.09 17.56
CA PHE A 240 7.19 -24.08 17.18
C PHE A 240 5.85 -24.68 16.77
N ASP A 241 4.74 -24.09 17.25
CA ASP A 241 3.39 -24.47 16.83
C ASP A 241 3.11 -24.01 15.38
N CYS A 242 3.58 -22.82 15.05
CA CYS A 242 3.42 -22.23 13.71
C CYS A 242 4.72 -21.61 13.22
N ILE A 243 4.99 -21.81 11.94
CA ILE A 243 6.09 -21.12 11.23
C ILE A 243 5.48 -20.29 10.11
N ILE A 244 5.76 -18.99 10.14
CA ILE A 244 5.30 -18.03 9.14
C ILE A 244 6.48 -17.70 8.22
N LEU A 245 6.27 -17.86 6.92
CA LEU A 245 7.24 -17.52 5.88
C LEU A 245 6.76 -16.26 5.16
N ASP A 246 7.38 -15.13 5.45
CA ASP A 246 7.10 -13.91 4.69
C ASP A 246 7.86 -13.92 3.36
N GLU A 247 7.28 -13.31 2.34
CA GLU A 247 7.72 -13.42 0.94
C GLU A 247 7.95 -14.89 0.52
N ALA A 248 6.94 -15.70 0.80
CA ALA A 248 6.99 -17.17 0.61
C ALA A 248 7.30 -17.61 -0.82
N HIS A 249 7.23 -16.72 -1.81
CA HIS A 249 7.70 -16.98 -3.17
C HIS A 249 9.21 -17.29 -3.26
N HIS A 250 9.98 -17.02 -2.20
CA HIS A 250 11.38 -17.46 -2.06
C HIS A 250 11.53 -18.87 -1.48
N SER A 251 10.46 -19.52 -1.01
CA SER A 251 10.49 -20.82 -0.32
C SER A 251 11.09 -21.96 -1.16
N SER A 252 11.09 -21.84 -2.48
CA SER A 252 11.73 -22.79 -3.40
C SER A 252 13.25 -22.73 -3.42
N ASN A 253 13.88 -21.78 -2.73
CA ASN A 253 15.34 -21.68 -2.66
C ASN A 253 15.88 -22.69 -1.64
N ASN A 254 17.08 -23.25 -1.90
CA ASN A 254 17.73 -24.25 -1.05
C ASN A 254 17.85 -23.83 0.43
N ILE A 255 18.01 -22.53 0.69
CA ILE A 255 18.11 -21.97 2.05
C ILE A 255 16.81 -22.18 2.84
N TYR A 256 15.67 -21.94 2.21
CA TYR A 256 14.35 -22.15 2.82
C TYR A 256 14.04 -23.63 2.97
N THR A 257 14.35 -24.43 1.97
CA THR A 257 14.08 -25.88 1.95
C THR A 257 14.71 -26.58 3.15
N LYS A 258 15.94 -26.22 3.55
CA LYS A 258 16.60 -26.80 4.73
C LYS A 258 15.82 -26.50 6.00
N VAL A 259 15.41 -25.25 6.21
CA VAL A 259 14.68 -24.83 7.41
C VAL A 259 13.29 -25.47 7.46
N ILE A 260 12.57 -25.48 6.31
CA ILE A 260 11.24 -26.10 6.20
C ILE A 260 11.29 -27.61 6.48
N ASN A 261 12.32 -28.31 5.99
CA ASN A 261 12.44 -29.75 6.19
C ASN A 261 12.88 -30.13 7.61
N TYR A 262 13.52 -29.22 8.35
CA TYR A 262 13.95 -29.47 9.72
C TYR A 262 12.79 -29.43 10.71
N PHE A 263 11.97 -28.38 10.62
CA PHE A 263 10.89 -28.17 11.59
C PHE A 263 9.63 -28.97 11.25
N LYS A 264 8.87 -29.30 12.31
CA LYS A 264 7.59 -30.01 12.24
C LYS A 264 6.51 -29.24 13.04
N PRO A 265 6.12 -28.05 12.60
CA PRO A 265 5.08 -27.27 13.24
C PRO A 265 3.69 -27.86 12.94
N LYS A 266 2.68 -27.42 13.69
CA LYS A 266 1.26 -27.71 13.39
C LYS A 266 0.78 -26.95 12.13
N LEU A 267 1.45 -25.82 11.81
CA LEU A 267 1.13 -24.99 10.65
C LEU A 267 2.37 -24.36 10.06
N PHE A 268 2.59 -24.55 8.76
CA PHE A 268 3.40 -23.66 7.93
C PHE A 268 2.49 -22.67 7.21
N LEU A 269 2.61 -21.38 7.50
CA LEU A 269 1.88 -20.30 6.85
C LEU A 269 2.80 -19.53 5.91
N GLY A 270 2.59 -19.63 4.61
CA GLY A 270 3.25 -18.79 3.62
C GLY A 270 2.46 -17.50 3.37
N MET A 271 3.18 -16.38 3.24
CA MET A 271 2.59 -15.10 2.87
C MET A 271 3.34 -14.53 1.68
N THR A 272 2.63 -14.05 0.67
CA THR A 272 3.22 -13.40 -0.50
C THR A 272 2.24 -12.48 -1.21
N ALA A 273 2.76 -11.44 -1.86
CA ALA A 273 1.99 -10.62 -2.79
C ALA A 273 2.06 -11.16 -4.23
N THR A 274 3.10 -11.92 -4.55
CA THR A 274 3.47 -12.35 -5.90
C THR A 274 3.79 -13.84 -5.93
N PRO A 275 2.75 -14.71 -5.91
CA PRO A 275 2.97 -16.17 -5.89
C PRO A 275 3.51 -16.71 -7.21
N ASP A 276 3.22 -16.03 -8.33
CA ASP A 276 3.51 -16.53 -9.68
C ASP A 276 4.96 -16.21 -10.10
N LYS A 277 5.77 -17.23 -10.37
CA LYS A 277 7.15 -17.10 -10.85
C LYS A 277 7.30 -17.75 -12.23
N ARG A 278 8.30 -17.28 -13.00
CA ARG A 278 8.65 -17.87 -14.30
C ARG A 278 9.06 -19.36 -14.24
N ASP A 279 9.50 -19.82 -13.08
CA ASP A 279 9.99 -21.19 -12.84
C ASP A 279 8.94 -22.13 -12.26
N ASP A 280 7.68 -21.74 -12.19
CA ASP A 280 6.59 -22.53 -11.58
C ASP A 280 6.34 -23.89 -12.26
N ASN A 281 6.83 -24.09 -13.49
CA ASN A 281 6.76 -25.37 -14.20
C ASN A 281 7.85 -26.38 -13.76
N GLN A 282 8.78 -26.01 -12.87
CA GLN A 282 9.79 -26.91 -12.33
C GLN A 282 9.28 -27.57 -11.05
N GLN A 283 9.37 -28.91 -11.01
CA GLN A 283 8.95 -29.69 -9.84
C GLN A 283 9.62 -29.20 -8.54
N GLY A 284 8.83 -28.96 -7.50
CA GLY A 284 9.28 -28.46 -6.20
C GLY A 284 9.61 -26.97 -6.14
N LYS A 285 9.37 -26.20 -7.22
CA LYS A 285 9.54 -24.74 -7.25
C LYS A 285 8.23 -23.96 -7.25
N ASN A 286 7.12 -24.64 -7.47
CA ASN A 286 5.79 -24.05 -7.44
C ASN A 286 5.36 -23.81 -5.98
N ILE A 287 5.08 -22.56 -5.62
CA ILE A 287 4.67 -22.20 -4.26
C ILE A 287 3.35 -22.87 -3.87
N TYR A 288 2.42 -23.02 -4.82
CA TYR A 288 1.14 -23.68 -4.55
C TYR A 288 1.34 -25.16 -4.18
N GLU A 289 2.27 -25.85 -4.86
CA GLU A 289 2.64 -27.22 -4.55
C GLU A 289 3.29 -27.32 -3.16
N ILE A 290 4.22 -26.40 -2.83
CA ILE A 290 4.90 -26.33 -1.52
C ILE A 290 3.90 -26.19 -0.38
N PHE A 291 2.81 -25.45 -0.59
CA PHE A 291 1.74 -25.21 0.39
C PHE A 291 0.50 -26.08 0.16
N HIS A 292 0.64 -27.23 -0.53
CA HIS A 292 -0.41 -28.23 -0.78
C HIS A 292 -1.68 -27.65 -1.42
N TYR A 293 -1.55 -26.58 -2.20
CA TYR A 293 -2.67 -25.85 -2.82
C TYR A 293 -3.70 -25.31 -1.81
N GLN A 294 -3.34 -25.20 -0.53
CA GLN A 294 -4.21 -24.69 0.52
C GLN A 294 -4.11 -23.16 0.58
N ILE A 295 -5.03 -22.48 -0.08
CA ILE A 295 -5.11 -21.02 -0.09
C ILE A 295 -6.11 -20.59 0.98
N ALA A 296 -5.60 -20.04 2.10
CA ALA A 296 -6.44 -19.51 3.15
C ALA A 296 -7.16 -18.22 2.73
N TYR A 297 -6.48 -17.35 1.99
CA TYR A 297 -7.10 -16.17 1.37
C TYR A 297 -6.26 -15.65 0.22
N GLU A 298 -6.94 -15.09 -0.78
CA GLU A 298 -6.29 -14.44 -1.91
C GLU A 298 -6.98 -13.11 -2.19
N ILE A 299 -6.17 -12.03 -2.24
CA ILE A 299 -6.58 -10.72 -2.70
C ILE A 299 -5.44 -10.08 -3.51
N ARG A 300 -5.66 -9.92 -4.78
CA ARG A 300 -4.70 -9.31 -5.71
C ARG A 300 -4.83 -7.78 -5.70
N LEU A 301 -3.85 -7.09 -6.29
CA LEU A 301 -3.76 -5.63 -6.30
C LEU A 301 -5.06 -4.96 -6.76
N GLN A 302 -5.62 -5.38 -7.87
CA GLN A 302 -6.85 -4.80 -8.42
C GLN A 302 -8.02 -4.98 -7.45
N GLN A 303 -8.25 -6.17 -6.95
CA GLN A 303 -9.31 -6.45 -5.99
C GLN A 303 -9.11 -5.69 -4.68
N ALA A 304 -7.85 -5.54 -4.22
CA ALA A 304 -7.56 -4.78 -3.00
C ALA A 304 -7.86 -3.28 -3.15
N MET A 305 -7.77 -2.73 -4.36
CA MET A 305 -8.22 -1.37 -4.66
C MET A 305 -9.75 -1.29 -4.77
N GLU A 306 -10.40 -2.27 -5.39
CA GLU A 306 -11.85 -2.34 -5.51
C GLU A 306 -12.56 -2.49 -4.15
N GLU A 307 -11.93 -3.18 -3.19
CA GLU A 307 -12.43 -3.37 -1.82
C GLU A 307 -11.89 -2.30 -0.83
N ASP A 308 -11.33 -1.18 -1.30
CA ASP A 308 -10.80 -0.05 -0.52
C ASP A 308 -9.71 -0.40 0.52
N PHE A 309 -9.00 -1.53 0.34
CA PHE A 309 -7.83 -1.86 1.17
C PHE A 309 -6.57 -1.12 0.72
N LEU A 310 -6.53 -0.68 -0.52
CA LEU A 310 -5.45 0.12 -1.10
C LEU A 310 -6.02 1.34 -1.79
N CYS A 311 -5.31 2.47 -1.73
CA CYS A 311 -5.70 3.65 -2.47
C CYS A 311 -5.53 3.41 -3.99
N PRO A 312 -6.43 3.92 -4.82
CA PRO A 312 -6.25 3.89 -6.26
C PRO A 312 -5.05 4.76 -6.67
N PHE A 313 -4.36 4.34 -7.73
CA PHE A 313 -3.25 5.09 -8.31
C PHE A 313 -3.48 5.34 -9.79
N HIS A 314 -2.83 6.38 -10.32
CA HIS A 314 -2.77 6.66 -11.74
C HIS A 314 -1.42 6.24 -12.29
N TYR A 315 -1.42 5.43 -13.35
CA TYR A 315 -0.21 5.00 -14.04
C TYR A 315 -0.05 5.71 -15.38
N PHE A 316 1.13 6.31 -15.59
CA PHE A 316 1.46 7.03 -16.82
C PHE A 316 2.72 6.42 -17.44
N GLY A 317 2.61 5.99 -18.68
CA GLY A 317 3.74 5.61 -19.51
C GLY A 317 4.34 6.85 -20.17
N ILE A 318 5.58 7.20 -19.83
CA ILE A 318 6.27 8.39 -20.34
C ILE A 318 7.40 7.94 -21.25
N SER A 319 7.51 8.56 -22.44
CA SER A 319 8.62 8.31 -23.34
C SER A 319 9.90 8.96 -22.80
N GLU A 320 10.94 8.15 -22.63
CA GLU A 320 12.28 8.66 -22.28
C GLU A 320 12.89 9.43 -23.46
N ILE A 321 13.55 10.53 -23.15
CA ILE A 321 14.32 11.32 -24.14
C ILE A 321 15.68 10.69 -24.48
N VAL A 322 16.15 9.76 -23.62
CA VAL A 322 17.40 9.04 -23.80
C VAL A 322 17.10 7.60 -24.19
N SER A 323 17.36 7.25 -25.43
CA SER A 323 17.21 5.89 -25.95
C SER A 323 18.52 5.12 -25.73
N LEU A 324 18.62 4.37 -24.63
CA LEU A 324 19.66 3.36 -24.48
C LEU A 324 19.07 1.99 -24.81
N ASP A 325 19.85 1.19 -25.58
CA ASP A 325 19.47 -0.18 -25.90
C ASP A 325 19.35 -1.02 -24.61
N ASP A 326 18.34 -1.88 -24.48
CA ASP A 326 18.10 -2.74 -23.33
C ASP A 326 19.35 -3.55 -22.94
N LYS A 327 20.17 -3.95 -23.92
CA LYS A 327 21.45 -4.63 -23.69
C LYS A 327 22.47 -3.74 -22.94
N MET A 328 22.46 -2.44 -23.21
CA MET A 328 23.32 -1.48 -22.53
C MET A 328 22.85 -1.22 -21.10
N LEU A 329 21.54 -1.15 -20.88
CA LEU A 329 20.97 -0.97 -19.54
C LEU A 329 21.21 -2.19 -18.64
N GLN A 330 21.28 -3.39 -19.21
CA GLN A 330 21.53 -4.66 -18.49
C GLN A 330 23.04 -4.97 -18.37
N ALA A 331 23.92 -4.29 -19.08
CA ALA A 331 25.36 -4.54 -19.02
C ALA A 331 25.91 -4.29 -17.59
N THR A 332 26.81 -5.15 -17.14
CA THR A 332 27.45 -5.05 -15.80
C THR A 332 28.22 -3.73 -15.62
N LYS A 333 28.78 -3.19 -16.71
CA LYS A 333 29.46 -1.88 -16.73
C LYS A 333 28.87 -1.04 -17.87
N LEU A 334 28.45 0.17 -17.56
CA LEU A 334 28.12 1.18 -18.55
C LEU A 334 29.41 1.84 -19.07
N THR A 335 29.39 2.26 -20.34
CA THR A 335 30.39 3.21 -20.84
C THR A 335 30.14 4.58 -20.20
N ASP A 336 31.19 5.39 -20.07
CA ASP A 336 31.06 6.76 -19.54
C ASP A 336 30.07 7.61 -20.36
N ALA A 337 30.01 7.39 -21.67
CA ALA A 337 29.05 8.05 -22.54
C ALA A 337 27.60 7.69 -22.20
N ALA A 338 27.28 6.41 -21.97
CA ALA A 338 25.95 5.96 -21.59
C ALA A 338 25.58 6.46 -20.18
N PHE A 339 26.53 6.45 -19.24
CA PHE A 339 26.31 7.01 -17.91
C PHE A 339 26.00 8.51 -17.96
N ASN A 340 26.77 9.28 -18.73
CA ASN A 340 26.54 10.71 -18.92
C ASN A 340 25.18 11.01 -19.56
N GLN A 341 24.68 10.15 -20.45
CA GLN A 341 23.32 10.26 -20.99
C GLN A 341 22.26 10.03 -19.92
N LEU A 342 22.41 8.98 -19.08
CA LEU A 342 21.46 8.68 -18.01
C LEU A 342 21.41 9.74 -16.92
N THR A 343 22.47 10.52 -16.75
CA THR A 343 22.59 11.58 -15.74
C THR A 343 22.65 12.97 -16.35
N SER A 344 22.26 13.13 -17.64
CA SER A 344 22.29 14.42 -18.30
C SER A 344 21.32 15.43 -17.70
N ASP A 345 21.66 16.73 -17.77
CA ASP A 345 20.80 17.80 -17.25
C ASP A 345 19.46 17.88 -18.01
N GLU A 346 19.48 17.52 -19.28
CA GLU A 346 18.28 17.46 -20.11
C GLU A 346 17.31 16.38 -19.59
N ARG A 347 17.83 15.18 -19.28
CA ARG A 347 17.02 14.11 -18.69
C ARG A 347 16.50 14.48 -17.30
N VAL A 348 17.33 15.11 -16.46
CA VAL A 348 16.91 15.58 -15.13
C VAL A 348 15.74 16.54 -15.25
N ARG A 349 15.83 17.56 -16.14
CA ARG A 349 14.73 18.50 -16.38
C ARG A 349 13.48 17.79 -16.88
N HIS A 350 13.62 16.85 -17.82
CA HIS A 350 12.49 16.08 -18.32
C HIS A 350 11.79 15.28 -17.21
N ILE A 351 12.55 14.60 -16.34
CA ILE A 351 11.98 13.86 -15.21
C ILE A 351 11.20 14.82 -14.28
N ILE A 352 11.77 15.97 -13.96
CA ILE A 352 11.13 16.99 -13.12
C ILE A 352 9.85 17.53 -13.79
N GLU A 353 9.92 17.95 -15.05
CA GLU A 353 8.77 18.46 -15.80
C GLU A 353 7.64 17.45 -15.87
N GLN A 354 7.95 16.17 -16.10
CA GLN A 354 6.93 15.11 -16.13
C GLN A 354 6.36 14.84 -14.73
N SER A 355 7.21 14.82 -13.70
CA SER A 355 6.76 14.60 -12.33
C SER A 355 5.82 15.70 -11.83
N GLU A 356 6.11 16.97 -12.19
CA GLU A 356 5.26 18.12 -11.89
C GLU A 356 3.98 18.13 -12.74
N TYR A 357 4.08 17.76 -14.02
CA TYR A 357 2.92 17.71 -14.92
C TYR A 357 1.86 16.69 -14.47
N TYR A 358 2.27 15.49 -14.12
CA TYR A 358 1.34 14.46 -13.61
C TYR A 358 0.99 14.66 -12.13
N GLY A 359 1.83 15.34 -11.38
CA GLY A 359 1.58 15.76 -10.01
C GLY A 359 1.55 14.62 -9.00
N TYR A 360 1.04 14.94 -7.82
CA TYR A 360 0.91 14.04 -6.68
C TYR A 360 -0.32 14.42 -5.85
N SER A 361 -0.77 13.54 -4.96
CA SER A 361 -1.82 13.86 -3.99
C SER A 361 -1.22 14.50 -2.74
N GLY A 362 -2.01 15.36 -2.05
CA GLY A 362 -1.57 16.00 -0.81
C GLY A 362 -0.90 17.36 -1.00
N ASN A 363 -0.24 17.85 0.05
CA ASN A 363 0.29 19.22 0.12
C ASN A 363 1.73 19.34 -0.39
N ARG A 364 2.47 18.24 -0.43
CA ARG A 364 3.85 18.17 -0.93
C ARG A 364 4.13 16.80 -1.53
N VAL A 365 5.17 16.73 -2.36
CA VAL A 365 5.63 15.44 -2.88
C VAL A 365 6.34 14.64 -1.79
N LYS A 366 6.03 13.35 -1.71
CA LYS A 366 6.70 12.33 -0.91
C LYS A 366 7.00 11.19 -1.87
N GLY A 367 8.10 11.31 -2.62
CA GLY A 367 8.34 10.51 -3.82
C GLY A 367 9.44 9.46 -3.67
N LEU A 368 9.28 8.35 -4.42
CA LEU A 368 10.32 7.35 -4.62
C LEU A 368 10.75 7.32 -6.09
N ILE A 369 12.05 7.31 -6.35
CA ILE A 369 12.62 7.23 -7.69
C ILE A 369 13.49 5.98 -7.80
N PHE A 370 13.09 5.06 -8.68
CA PHE A 370 13.80 3.80 -8.92
C PHE A 370 14.71 3.91 -10.14
N CYS A 371 16.02 3.80 -9.94
CA CYS A 371 17.03 3.87 -10.97
C CYS A 371 17.63 2.50 -11.30
N SER A 372 18.37 2.43 -12.40
CA SER A 372 19.06 1.22 -12.84
C SER A 372 20.30 0.88 -12.00
N ARG A 373 20.97 1.90 -11.43
CA ARG A 373 22.27 1.77 -10.74
C ARG A 373 22.38 2.70 -9.54
N VAL A 374 23.21 2.28 -8.56
CA VAL A 374 23.49 3.10 -7.37
C VAL A 374 24.14 4.43 -7.73
N LYS A 375 25.14 4.43 -8.61
CA LYS A 375 25.80 5.67 -9.07
C LYS A 375 24.84 6.62 -9.80
N GLU A 376 23.87 6.09 -10.54
CA GLU A 376 22.82 6.89 -11.17
C GLU A 376 21.94 7.54 -10.11
N CYS A 377 21.55 6.80 -9.04
CA CYS A 377 20.82 7.37 -7.91
C CYS A 377 21.56 8.53 -7.26
N GLU A 378 22.84 8.35 -7.00
CA GLU A 378 23.70 9.35 -6.35
C GLU A 378 23.81 10.64 -7.20
N GLU A 379 24.08 10.51 -8.50
CA GLU A 379 24.25 11.64 -9.39
C GLU A 379 22.92 12.36 -9.66
N LEU A 380 21.82 11.63 -9.88
CA LEU A 380 20.51 12.25 -10.06
C LEU A 380 20.05 12.96 -8.78
N SER A 381 20.22 12.33 -7.61
CA SER A 381 19.91 12.98 -6.32
C SER A 381 20.67 14.28 -6.13
N LYS A 382 21.98 14.30 -6.45
CA LYS A 382 22.80 15.51 -6.38
C LYS A 382 22.26 16.62 -7.29
N LYS A 383 21.94 16.30 -8.55
CA LYS A 383 21.39 17.28 -9.51
C LYS A 383 20.00 17.79 -9.12
N PHE A 384 19.15 16.94 -8.55
CA PHE A 384 17.86 17.38 -8.00
C PHE A 384 18.06 18.35 -6.83
N ASN A 385 19.03 18.10 -5.95
CA ASN A 385 19.37 19.02 -4.85
C ASN A 385 19.91 20.35 -5.36
N GLU A 386 20.71 20.37 -6.43
CA GLU A 386 21.19 21.59 -7.10
C GLU A 386 20.04 22.43 -7.70
N LEU A 387 18.91 21.78 -8.04
CA LEU A 387 17.69 22.42 -8.54
C LEU A 387 16.69 22.79 -7.43
N GLY A 388 17.06 22.58 -6.16
CA GLY A 388 16.27 23.01 -4.99
C GLY A 388 15.37 21.94 -4.39
N TYR A 389 15.38 20.70 -4.90
CA TYR A 389 14.71 19.58 -4.25
C TYR A 389 15.52 19.05 -3.07
N ARG A 390 14.86 18.45 -2.09
CA ARG A 390 15.51 17.82 -0.94
C ARG A 390 15.49 16.30 -1.14
N THR A 391 16.60 15.73 -1.54
CA THR A 391 16.66 14.34 -1.92
C THR A 391 17.85 13.61 -1.30
N VAL A 392 17.74 12.28 -1.23
CA VAL A 392 18.82 11.40 -0.81
C VAL A 392 18.83 10.13 -1.67
N ALA A 393 20.04 9.65 -1.98
CA ALA A 393 20.21 8.33 -2.60
C ALA A 393 20.50 7.29 -1.52
N LEU A 394 19.76 6.17 -1.55
CA LEU A 394 19.94 5.03 -0.65
C LEU A 394 20.41 3.79 -1.41
N SER A 395 21.39 3.11 -0.83
CA SER A 395 21.99 1.88 -1.37
C SER A 395 21.98 0.74 -0.35
N GLY A 396 22.27 -0.47 -0.83
CA GLY A 396 22.42 -1.65 0.04
C GLY A 396 23.55 -1.52 1.08
N ASN A 397 24.52 -0.63 0.86
CA ASN A 397 25.67 -0.43 1.76
C ASN A 397 25.37 0.57 2.89
N ASP A 398 24.28 1.34 2.81
CA ASP A 398 23.93 2.28 3.87
C ASP A 398 23.48 1.54 5.12
N ASN A 399 23.82 2.07 6.30
CA ASN A 399 23.42 1.51 7.57
C ASN A 399 21.90 1.69 7.82
N GLU A 400 21.37 0.99 8.81
CA GLU A 400 19.95 1.00 9.14
C GLU A 400 19.48 2.38 9.60
N ASP A 401 20.32 3.08 10.39
CA ASP A 401 19.97 4.39 10.95
C ASP A 401 19.79 5.45 9.85
N LYS A 402 20.70 5.49 8.86
CA LYS A 402 20.57 6.40 7.70
C LYS A 402 19.29 6.14 6.89
N ARG A 403 18.92 4.86 6.72
CA ARG A 403 17.69 4.50 6.01
C ARG A 403 16.46 4.92 6.79
N GLN A 404 16.46 4.65 8.09
CA GLN A 404 15.35 5.03 8.96
C GLN A 404 15.16 6.54 9.00
N GLU A 405 16.26 7.31 9.16
CA GLU A 405 16.24 8.77 9.09
C GLU A 405 15.65 9.27 7.76
N ALA A 406 16.06 8.68 6.64
CA ALA A 406 15.56 9.08 5.32
C ALA A 406 14.03 8.82 5.19
N PHE A 407 13.54 7.71 5.75
CA PHE A 407 12.10 7.39 5.73
C PHE A 407 11.30 8.33 6.63
N GLU A 408 11.79 8.63 7.82
CA GLU A 408 11.18 9.60 8.74
C GLU A 408 11.11 11.00 8.10
N ARG A 409 12.19 11.42 7.44
CA ARG A 409 12.25 12.69 6.72
C ARG A 409 11.33 12.73 5.49
N LEU A 410 11.14 11.61 4.78
CA LEU A 410 10.18 11.53 3.67
C LEU A 410 8.74 11.64 4.18
N ALA A 411 8.43 10.96 5.29
CA ALA A 411 7.11 10.97 5.91
C ALA A 411 6.76 12.30 6.58
N MET A 412 7.77 13.06 7.05
CA MET A 412 7.63 14.32 7.77
C MET A 412 6.85 15.37 6.97
N ASP A 413 5.98 16.13 7.62
CA ASP A 413 5.34 17.29 7.01
C ASP A 413 6.18 18.58 7.21
N GLU A 414 5.96 19.60 6.34
CA GLU A 414 6.70 20.88 6.44
C GLU A 414 6.51 21.57 7.80
N ALA A 415 5.37 21.35 8.46
CA ALA A 415 5.09 21.92 9.78
C ALA A 415 5.98 21.33 10.89
N ASP A 416 6.50 20.12 10.67
CA ASP A 416 7.34 19.39 11.64
C ASP A 416 8.84 19.60 11.37
N ALA A 417 9.20 20.42 10.36
CA ALA A 417 10.59 20.72 10.00
C ALA A 417 11.31 21.47 11.11
N THR A 418 12.55 21.06 11.38
CA THR A 418 13.47 21.76 12.31
C THR A 418 14.74 22.18 11.58
N GLU A 419 15.58 23.02 12.18
CA GLU A 419 16.87 23.41 11.58
C GLU A 419 17.77 22.18 11.33
N GLU A 420 17.69 21.16 12.19
CA GLU A 420 18.51 19.94 12.10
C GLU A 420 17.89 18.87 11.21
N MET A 421 16.55 18.84 11.05
CA MET A 421 15.85 17.81 10.30
C MET A 421 14.81 18.43 9.36
N GLN A 422 15.10 18.36 8.06
CA GLN A 422 14.26 18.87 6.99
C GLN A 422 13.56 17.71 6.26
N PRO A 423 12.30 17.85 5.85
CA PRO A 423 11.60 16.83 5.06
C PRO A 423 12.30 16.58 3.72
N LEU A 424 12.20 15.35 3.21
CA LEU A 424 12.69 14.96 1.89
C LEU A 424 11.55 14.95 0.87
N ASP A 425 11.82 15.40 -0.34
CA ASP A 425 10.88 15.35 -1.46
C ASP A 425 10.98 14.01 -2.20
N TYR A 426 12.21 13.48 -2.39
CA TYR A 426 12.42 12.19 -3.04
C TYR A 426 13.52 11.36 -2.38
N ILE A 427 13.32 10.05 -2.40
CA ILE A 427 14.38 9.06 -2.14
C ILE A 427 14.69 8.33 -3.45
N PHE A 428 15.96 8.38 -3.87
CA PHE A 428 16.45 7.62 -4.99
C PHE A 428 16.95 6.25 -4.53
N SER A 429 16.57 5.19 -5.21
CA SER A 429 17.01 3.84 -4.89
C SER A 429 17.05 2.94 -6.10
N ARG A 430 17.91 1.92 -6.05
CA ARG A 430 17.90 0.85 -7.03
C ARG A 430 17.00 -0.31 -6.61
N ASP A 431 17.29 -0.95 -5.48
CA ASP A 431 16.67 -2.23 -5.11
C ASP A 431 16.19 -2.31 -3.65
N ILE A 432 16.72 -1.46 -2.75
CA ILE A 432 16.45 -1.60 -1.31
C ILE A 432 15.01 -1.30 -0.91
N LEU A 433 14.28 -0.58 -1.74
CA LEU A 433 12.87 -0.22 -1.52
C LEU A 433 11.90 -1.18 -2.23
N ASN A 434 12.39 -2.19 -2.96
CA ASN A 434 11.53 -3.15 -3.66
C ASN A 434 10.73 -4.02 -2.68
N GLU A 435 11.34 -4.40 -1.56
CA GLU A 435 10.76 -5.31 -0.58
C GLU A 435 10.93 -4.76 0.83
N GLY A 436 9.89 -4.90 1.64
CA GLY A 436 9.96 -4.79 3.09
C GLY A 436 10.04 -3.41 3.71
N VAL A 437 9.85 -2.36 2.95
CA VAL A 437 9.71 -1.00 3.47
C VAL A 437 8.26 -0.57 3.32
N ASP A 438 7.62 -0.21 4.41
CA ASP A 438 6.26 0.32 4.44
C ASP A 438 6.35 1.82 4.75
N ILE A 439 6.28 2.65 3.71
CA ILE A 439 6.21 4.12 3.83
C ILE A 439 4.81 4.50 3.39
N VAL A 440 3.91 4.65 4.34
CA VAL A 440 2.48 4.85 4.09
C VAL A 440 2.16 6.18 3.38
N GLU A 441 3.06 7.17 3.48
CA GLU A 441 2.82 8.52 2.95
C GLU A 441 3.38 8.75 1.55
N VAL A 442 3.91 7.75 0.86
CA VAL A 442 4.39 7.92 -0.53
C VAL A 442 3.21 8.25 -1.45
N ASN A 443 3.35 9.34 -2.20
CA ASN A 443 2.30 9.83 -3.10
C ASN A 443 2.74 9.99 -4.56
N GLN A 444 4.00 9.65 -4.86
CA GLN A 444 4.52 9.58 -6.22
C GLN A 444 5.63 8.54 -6.35
N VAL A 445 5.56 7.69 -7.37
CA VAL A 445 6.58 6.69 -7.68
C VAL A 445 7.04 6.88 -9.12
N ILE A 446 8.35 7.07 -9.32
CA ILE A 446 8.97 7.25 -10.63
C ILE A 446 9.89 6.06 -10.92
N MET A 447 9.64 5.36 -12.00
CA MET A 447 10.43 4.21 -12.43
C MET A 447 11.29 4.58 -13.64
N LEU A 448 12.56 4.89 -13.40
CA LEU A 448 13.54 5.26 -14.45
C LEU A 448 14.25 4.06 -15.07
N ARG A 449 13.92 2.85 -14.62
CA ARG A 449 14.48 1.62 -15.14
C ARG A 449 13.44 0.73 -15.77
N PRO A 450 13.71 0.12 -16.93
CA PRO A 450 12.86 -0.95 -17.42
C PRO A 450 12.96 -2.14 -16.45
N THR A 451 11.82 -2.70 -16.08
CA THR A 451 11.79 -3.96 -15.34
C THR A 451 11.10 -5.03 -16.18
N GLN A 452 11.79 -6.15 -16.43
CA GLN A 452 11.22 -7.30 -17.09
C GLN A 452 10.52 -8.26 -16.11
N SER A 453 10.65 -7.99 -14.80
CA SER A 453 10.02 -8.78 -13.76
C SER A 453 8.68 -8.15 -13.34
N PRO A 454 7.54 -8.79 -13.62
CA PRO A 454 6.24 -8.34 -13.13
C PRO A 454 6.22 -8.22 -11.59
N ILE A 455 6.97 -9.09 -10.91
CA ILE A 455 7.10 -9.09 -9.45
C ILE A 455 7.72 -7.79 -8.96
N VAL A 456 8.87 -7.41 -9.51
CA VAL A 456 9.56 -6.15 -9.15
C VAL A 456 8.70 -4.94 -9.48
N PHE A 457 8.00 -4.96 -10.62
CA PHE A 457 7.08 -3.89 -11.02
C PHE A 457 5.96 -3.70 -9.99
N ILE A 458 5.25 -4.78 -9.64
CA ILE A 458 4.17 -4.74 -8.65
C ILE A 458 4.67 -4.33 -7.26
N GLN A 459 5.87 -4.79 -6.87
CA GLN A 459 6.46 -4.42 -5.59
C GLN A 459 6.82 -2.93 -5.52
N GLN A 460 7.35 -2.36 -6.60
CA GLN A 460 7.65 -0.93 -6.69
C GLN A 460 6.38 -0.08 -6.74
N LEU A 461 5.39 -0.51 -7.52
CA LEU A 461 4.09 0.14 -7.61
C LEU A 461 3.34 0.15 -6.27
N GLY A 462 3.40 -0.94 -5.54
CA GLY A 462 2.76 -1.08 -4.22
C GLY A 462 3.47 -0.29 -3.09
N ARG A 463 4.36 0.65 -3.40
CA ARG A 463 4.99 1.58 -2.45
C ARG A 463 4.35 2.97 -2.46
N GLY A 464 3.53 3.27 -3.45
CA GLY A 464 2.81 4.54 -3.57
C GLY A 464 1.36 4.46 -3.14
#